data_ef31c18559ada719b71a172de1a91428
#
_entry.id   ef31c18559ada719b71a172de1a91428
#
_cell.length_a   1.000
_cell.length_b   1.000
_cell.length_c   1.000
_cell.angle_alpha   90.00
_cell.angle_beta   90.00
_cell.angle_gamma   90.00
#
_symmetry.space_group_name_H-M   'P 1'
#
loop_
_entity.id
_entity.type
_entity.pdbx_description
1 polymer ?
#
loop_
_entity_poly.entity_id
_entity_poly.type
_entity_poly.pdbx_seq_one_letter_code
_entity_poly.pdbx_strand_id
1 'polypeptide(L)'
;MAQAKTLSVGGIGYEVIDDTARSNAQTALNNAEYNRQGQIGKYGGQNIAAILAGEIGSGTVYDALHKRIAAANFAGLRVGDYLDVPLVSASAVAAQQSARFLLAHIDPYLYCDDRSKGHHIAFVASAPIAVAKTVTGVANDSFLMWNTTNTNQGTADQKCPYLGSNLKAWETAFEACLPEGLTKYLLTQRVLLEERYSASGALSDSNSWSWQDIGKVWSPSEMEVYGCPVWGTKGYSVGFDCQFDLFRDTAHRLNGTRCDWWLRSVASGSASGVCCGNNDGNANYDSATNVWVRPRPGFPYCQTE
;
A
#
# COMPACT_ATOMS: atom_id res chain seq x y z
N MET A 1 22.83 35.60 -8.14
CA MET A 1 21.99 36.50 -8.97
C MET A 1 21.97 37.86 -8.32
N ALA A 2 22.31 38.91 -9.08
CA ALA A 2 22.25 40.27 -8.60
C ALA A 2 20.80 40.66 -8.33
N GLN A 3 20.51 41.08 -7.11
CA GLN A 3 19.18 41.60 -6.74
C GLN A 3 19.01 42.98 -7.38
N ALA A 4 17.99 43.16 -8.20
CA ALA A 4 17.48 44.49 -8.51
C ALA A 4 16.87 45.06 -7.22
N LYS A 5 17.61 45.88 -6.51
CA LYS A 5 17.21 46.31 -5.18
C LYS A 5 16.32 47.54 -5.17
N THR A 6 16.28 48.30 -6.23
CA THR A 6 15.51 49.55 -6.25
C THR A 6 15.04 49.92 -7.65
N LEU A 7 13.79 50.31 -7.77
CA LEU A 7 13.24 51.05 -8.90
C LEU A 7 13.25 52.53 -8.53
N SER A 8 13.87 53.39 -9.34
CA SER A 8 13.82 54.83 -9.09
C SER A 8 12.75 55.48 -9.96
N VAL A 9 11.78 56.12 -9.34
CA VAL A 9 10.74 56.90 -10.03
C VAL A 9 10.77 58.30 -9.43
N GLY A 10 11.04 59.33 -10.26
CA GLY A 10 11.11 60.72 -9.81
C GLY A 10 12.21 61.02 -8.80
N GLY A 11 13.32 60.27 -8.82
CA GLY A 11 14.43 60.39 -7.88
C GLY A 11 14.23 59.70 -6.53
N ILE A 12 13.10 59.00 -6.33
CA ILE A 12 12.80 58.23 -5.13
C ILE A 12 13.06 56.76 -5.45
N GLY A 13 13.91 56.11 -4.66
CA GLY A 13 14.19 54.68 -4.76
C GLY A 13 13.10 53.83 -4.05
N TYR A 14 12.48 52.92 -4.75
CA TYR A 14 11.54 51.92 -4.20
C TYR A 14 12.24 50.58 -4.21
N GLU A 15 12.20 49.91 -3.08
CA GLU A 15 12.62 48.51 -3.03
C GLU A 15 11.55 47.63 -3.70
N VAL A 16 11.92 46.93 -4.77
CA VAL A 16 10.99 45.98 -5.40
C VAL A 16 11.17 44.63 -4.73
N ILE A 17 10.30 44.34 -3.78
CA ILE A 17 10.23 43.03 -3.13
C ILE A 17 9.03 42.30 -3.73
N ASP A 18 9.27 41.29 -4.54
CA ASP A 18 8.25 40.36 -4.98
C ASP A 18 8.39 39.08 -4.17
N ASP A 19 7.74 39.07 -3.01
CA ASP A 19 7.75 37.93 -2.10
C ASP A 19 7.04 36.72 -2.72
N THR A 20 6.03 36.94 -3.59
CA THR A 20 5.35 35.88 -4.32
C THR A 20 6.28 35.21 -5.32
N ALA A 21 7.04 36.02 -6.10
CA ALA A 21 8.00 35.47 -7.05
C ALA A 21 9.15 34.73 -6.35
N ARG A 22 9.61 35.24 -5.21
CA ARG A 22 10.61 34.53 -4.38
C ARG A 22 10.09 33.20 -3.84
N SER A 23 8.89 33.19 -3.30
CA SER A 23 8.24 31.98 -2.79
C SER A 23 8.05 30.95 -3.90
N ASN A 24 7.57 31.38 -5.07
CA ASN A 24 7.38 30.52 -6.22
C ASN A 24 8.72 29.95 -6.73
N ALA A 25 9.78 30.78 -6.79
CA ALA A 25 11.10 30.34 -7.19
C ALA A 25 11.70 29.32 -6.19
N GLN A 26 11.53 29.56 -4.89
CA GLN A 26 11.98 28.61 -3.86
C GLN A 26 11.21 27.30 -3.94
N THR A 27 9.90 27.37 -4.16
CA THR A 27 9.07 26.18 -4.37
C THR A 27 9.50 25.39 -5.60
N ALA A 28 9.79 26.08 -6.70
CA ALA A 28 10.30 25.45 -7.93
C ALA A 28 11.66 24.76 -7.73
N LEU A 29 12.56 25.39 -6.98
CA LEU A 29 13.86 24.81 -6.62
C LEU A 29 13.70 23.57 -5.74
N ASN A 30 12.85 23.64 -4.73
CA ASN A 30 12.56 22.52 -3.84
C ASN A 30 11.95 21.34 -4.63
N ASN A 31 11.03 21.63 -5.54
CA ASN A 31 10.42 20.61 -6.39
C ASN A 31 11.43 20.00 -7.37
N ALA A 32 12.35 20.81 -7.92
CA ALA A 32 13.40 20.30 -8.80
C ALA A 32 14.37 19.37 -8.07
N GLU A 33 14.80 19.75 -6.85
CA GLU A 33 15.67 18.92 -6.02
C GLU A 33 14.95 17.63 -5.59
N TYR A 34 13.71 17.74 -5.20
CA TYR A 34 12.86 16.62 -4.84
C TYR A 34 12.71 15.63 -6.01
N ASN A 35 12.48 16.16 -7.24
CA ASN A 35 12.43 15.33 -8.46
C ASN A 35 13.76 14.64 -8.73
N ARG A 36 14.88 15.39 -8.56
CA ARG A 36 16.21 14.86 -8.75
C ARG A 36 16.50 13.71 -7.78
N GLN A 37 16.13 13.85 -6.51
CA GLN A 37 16.33 12.81 -5.51
C GLN A 37 15.53 11.54 -5.84
N GLY A 38 14.29 11.70 -6.30
CA GLY A 38 13.47 10.57 -6.75
C GLY A 38 14.06 9.82 -7.95
N GLN A 39 14.60 10.56 -8.92
CA GLN A 39 15.22 9.99 -10.11
C GLN A 39 16.48 9.16 -9.82
N ILE A 40 17.23 9.54 -8.80
CA ILE A 40 18.47 8.83 -8.42
C ILE A 40 18.27 7.79 -7.31
N GLY A 41 17.02 7.44 -6.98
CA GLY A 41 16.68 6.43 -5.97
C GLY A 41 17.08 6.78 -4.53
N LYS A 42 17.29 8.07 -4.25
CA LYS A 42 17.67 8.56 -2.90
C LYS A 42 16.49 9.17 -2.13
N TYR A 43 15.30 9.13 -2.70
CA TYR A 43 14.12 9.68 -2.05
C TYR A 43 13.67 8.77 -0.90
N GLY A 44 13.82 9.26 0.33
CA GLY A 44 13.46 8.53 1.56
C GLY A 44 12.00 8.72 2.01
N GLY A 45 11.21 9.47 1.24
CA GLY A 45 9.84 9.85 1.61
C GLY A 45 9.79 10.98 2.64
N GLN A 46 8.66 11.66 2.70
CA GLN A 46 8.35 12.68 3.70
C GLN A 46 7.10 12.26 4.49
N ASN A 47 7.03 12.71 5.74
CA ASN A 47 5.80 12.52 6.52
C ASN A 47 4.68 13.39 5.94
N ILE A 48 3.58 12.76 5.53
CA ILE A 48 2.42 13.44 4.94
C ILE A 48 1.83 14.48 5.91
N ALA A 49 1.91 14.24 7.22
CA ALA A 49 1.50 15.25 8.20
C ALA A 49 2.36 16.52 8.15
N ALA A 50 3.64 16.39 7.83
CA ALA A 50 4.52 17.57 7.63
C ALA A 50 4.21 18.29 6.30
N ILE A 51 3.94 17.52 5.22
CA ILE A 51 3.54 18.09 3.93
C ILE A 51 2.24 18.90 4.06
N LEU A 52 1.27 18.39 4.81
CA LEU A 52 -0.06 18.97 4.96
C LEU A 52 -0.20 19.86 6.20
N ALA A 53 0.88 20.20 6.90
CA ALA A 53 0.84 20.93 8.17
C ALA A 53 0.01 22.22 8.13
N GLY A 54 0.07 22.97 7.03
CA GLY A 54 -0.71 24.19 6.81
C GLY A 54 -2.20 23.96 6.52
N GLU A 55 -2.61 22.72 6.27
CA GLU A 55 -3.98 22.37 5.88
C GLU A 55 -4.74 21.60 6.97
N ILE A 56 -4.04 21.05 7.95
CA ILE A 56 -4.64 20.27 9.04
C ILE A 56 -5.59 21.14 9.87
N GLY A 57 -5.20 22.38 10.20
CA GLY A 57 -6.02 23.28 11.02
C GLY A 57 -6.37 22.65 12.38
N SER A 58 -7.66 22.59 12.70
CA SER A 58 -8.20 21.92 13.89
C SER A 58 -8.55 20.44 13.67
N GLY A 59 -8.35 19.91 12.45
CA GLY A 59 -8.63 18.53 12.09
C GLY A 59 -7.43 17.62 12.29
N THR A 60 -7.42 16.51 11.55
CA THR A 60 -6.33 15.52 11.54
C THR A 60 -5.63 15.52 10.17
N VAL A 61 -4.45 14.89 10.10
CA VAL A 61 -3.79 14.62 8.82
C VAL A 61 -4.69 13.81 7.87
N TYR A 62 -5.51 12.95 8.44
CA TYR A 62 -6.46 12.14 7.67
C TYR A 62 -7.54 13.01 7.00
N ASP A 63 -8.10 14.00 7.72
CA ASP A 63 -9.09 14.92 7.16
C ASP A 63 -8.48 15.81 6.06
N ALA A 64 -7.26 16.29 6.25
CA ALA A 64 -6.55 17.09 5.27
C ALA A 64 -6.22 16.30 4.00
N LEU A 65 -5.73 15.07 4.16
CA LEU A 65 -5.42 14.17 3.05
C LEU A 65 -6.69 13.82 2.26
N HIS A 66 -7.79 13.51 2.95
CA HIS A 66 -9.08 13.25 2.33
C HIS A 66 -9.54 14.42 1.45
N LYS A 67 -9.47 15.66 1.96
CA LYS A 67 -9.83 16.87 1.18
C LYS A 67 -8.97 17.02 -0.08
N ARG A 68 -7.67 16.71 0.01
CA ARG A 68 -6.78 16.72 -1.14
C ARG A 68 -7.19 15.72 -2.21
N ILE A 69 -7.47 14.49 -1.80
CA ILE A 69 -7.90 13.43 -2.73
C ILE A 69 -9.25 13.77 -3.36
N ALA A 70 -10.23 14.26 -2.57
CA ALA A 70 -11.54 14.68 -3.07
C ALA A 70 -11.45 15.79 -4.12
N ALA A 71 -10.44 16.66 -4.00
CA ALA A 71 -10.18 17.73 -4.96
C ALA A 71 -9.26 17.29 -6.13
N ALA A 72 -8.90 16.00 -6.25
CA ALA A 72 -7.88 15.50 -7.17
C ALA A 72 -6.54 16.28 -7.07
N ASN A 73 -6.22 16.81 -5.90
CA ASN A 73 -5.03 17.62 -5.66
C ASN A 73 -3.92 16.80 -4.97
N PHE A 74 -3.09 16.19 -5.75
CA PHE A 74 -1.94 15.42 -5.28
C PHE A 74 -0.63 16.22 -5.23
N ALA A 75 -0.70 17.55 -5.41
CA ALA A 75 0.49 18.41 -5.41
C ALA A 75 1.31 18.26 -4.11
N GLY A 76 2.60 18.01 -4.26
CA GLY A 76 3.52 17.79 -3.14
C GLY A 76 3.52 16.38 -2.55
N LEU A 77 2.53 15.53 -2.89
CA LEU A 77 2.52 14.12 -2.50
C LEU A 77 3.28 13.27 -3.51
N ARG A 78 4.01 12.28 -3.04
CA ARG A 78 4.81 11.38 -3.88
C ARG A 78 4.80 9.95 -3.37
N VAL A 79 5.04 9.05 -4.28
CA VAL A 79 5.33 7.64 -3.97
C VAL A 79 6.54 7.58 -3.02
N GLY A 80 6.36 6.86 -1.92
CA GLY A 80 7.33 6.78 -0.83
C GLY A 80 7.05 7.73 0.34
N ASP A 81 6.23 8.77 0.19
CA ASP A 81 5.74 9.56 1.33
C ASP A 81 4.93 8.68 2.28
N TYR A 82 4.85 9.05 3.54
CA TYR A 82 4.34 8.12 4.52
C TYR A 82 3.42 8.75 5.58
N LEU A 83 2.59 7.88 6.13
CA LEU A 83 1.84 8.08 7.36
C LEU A 83 2.43 7.21 8.46
N ASP A 84 2.74 7.80 9.62
CA ASP A 84 2.99 7.04 10.84
C ASP A 84 1.65 6.88 11.57
N VAL A 85 1.16 5.64 11.61
CA VAL A 85 -0.17 5.29 12.12
C VAL A 85 -0.05 4.60 13.47
N PRO A 86 -0.59 5.18 14.56
CA PRO A 86 -0.69 4.47 15.81
C PRO A 86 -1.68 3.31 15.68
N LEU A 87 -1.36 2.15 16.25
CA LEU A 87 -2.24 0.99 16.23
C LEU A 87 -2.99 0.92 17.56
N VAL A 88 -4.29 1.19 17.53
CA VAL A 88 -5.17 1.08 18.71
C VAL A 88 -5.48 -0.38 18.97
N SER A 89 -5.57 -0.77 20.22
CA SER A 89 -5.86 -2.17 20.64
C SER A 89 -4.95 -3.22 19.95
N ALA A 90 -3.74 -2.84 19.56
CA ALA A 90 -2.84 -3.66 18.74
C ALA A 90 -2.43 -4.98 19.40
N SER A 91 -2.37 -5.04 20.74
CA SER A 91 -1.88 -6.19 21.48
C SER A 91 -2.59 -7.52 21.22
N ALA A 92 -3.82 -7.49 20.69
CA ALA A 92 -4.56 -8.70 20.33
C ALA A 92 -4.28 -9.18 18.88
N VAL A 93 -3.79 -8.31 18.01
CA VAL A 93 -3.66 -8.58 16.56
C VAL A 93 -2.21 -8.35 16.09
N ALA A 94 -1.59 -7.25 16.50
CA ALA A 94 -0.22 -6.88 16.17
C ALA A 94 0.63 -6.76 17.44
N ALA A 95 1.89 -7.19 17.36
CA ALA A 95 2.84 -7.09 18.47
C ALA A 95 3.51 -5.71 18.58
N GLN A 96 3.16 -4.76 17.71
CA GLN A 96 3.71 -3.41 17.66
C GLN A 96 2.62 -2.35 17.88
N GLN A 97 3.02 -1.17 18.40
CA GLN A 97 2.10 -0.09 18.76
C GLN A 97 1.88 0.94 17.65
N SER A 98 2.65 0.87 16.57
CA SER A 98 2.53 1.75 15.41
C SER A 98 3.06 1.07 14.17
N ALA A 99 2.60 1.55 13.02
CA ALA A 99 3.11 1.12 11.72
C ALA A 99 3.25 2.33 10.80
N ARG A 100 4.30 2.33 9.98
CA ARG A 100 4.46 3.28 8.89
C ARG A 100 3.85 2.71 7.63
N PHE A 101 3.03 3.50 6.95
CA PHE A 101 2.44 3.17 5.66
C PHE A 101 2.96 4.13 4.60
N LEU A 102 3.53 3.58 3.53
CA LEU A 102 4.08 4.34 2.41
C LEU A 102 3.00 4.53 1.36
N LEU A 103 2.94 5.72 0.77
CA LEU A 103 2.19 5.98 -0.45
C LEU A 103 2.77 5.09 -1.55
N ALA A 104 2.03 4.09 -1.98
CA ALA A 104 2.50 3.08 -2.92
C ALA A 104 2.16 3.43 -4.37
N HIS A 105 0.98 4.02 -4.58
CA HIS A 105 0.51 4.43 -5.90
C HIS A 105 -0.65 5.42 -5.77
N ILE A 106 -0.80 6.31 -6.75
CA ILE A 106 -1.95 7.21 -6.87
C ILE A 106 -2.87 6.65 -7.95
N ASP A 107 -4.15 6.49 -7.62
CA ASP A 107 -5.20 6.03 -8.53
C ASP A 107 -4.97 4.66 -9.21
N PRO A 108 -4.43 3.63 -8.54
CA PRO A 108 -4.13 2.36 -9.21
C PRO A 108 -5.36 1.66 -9.81
N TYR A 109 -6.55 1.94 -9.26
CA TYR A 109 -7.80 1.28 -9.64
C TYR A 109 -8.85 2.24 -10.22
N LEU A 110 -8.45 3.47 -10.62
CA LEU A 110 -9.37 4.51 -11.09
C LEU A 110 -10.19 4.08 -12.31
N TYR A 111 -9.61 3.25 -13.16
CA TYR A 111 -10.22 2.77 -14.40
C TYR A 111 -10.56 1.28 -14.39
N CYS A 112 -10.59 0.65 -13.21
CA CYS A 112 -11.08 -0.71 -13.07
C CYS A 112 -12.61 -0.74 -12.96
N ASP A 113 -13.18 -1.89 -12.60
CA ASP A 113 -14.64 -2.10 -12.50
C ASP A 113 -15.33 -1.12 -11.52
N ASP A 114 -14.60 -0.62 -10.53
CA ASP A 114 -15.10 0.30 -9.50
C ASP A 114 -14.82 1.79 -9.80
N ARG A 115 -15.11 2.24 -10.99
CA ARG A 115 -14.93 3.65 -11.40
C ARG A 115 -15.68 4.66 -10.54
N SER A 116 -16.72 4.22 -9.81
CA SER A 116 -17.49 5.05 -8.90
C SER A 116 -16.70 5.53 -7.68
N LYS A 117 -15.58 4.90 -7.35
CA LYS A 117 -14.80 5.21 -6.13
C LYS A 117 -13.94 6.47 -6.21
N GLY A 118 -13.81 7.06 -7.38
CA GLY A 118 -13.08 8.32 -7.59
C GLY A 118 -11.58 8.19 -7.32
N HIS A 119 -10.96 9.33 -7.08
CA HIS A 119 -9.53 9.41 -6.79
C HIS A 119 -9.18 8.77 -5.44
N HIS A 120 -8.04 8.08 -5.40
CA HIS A 120 -7.59 7.37 -4.20
C HIS A 120 -6.06 7.18 -4.19
N ILE A 121 -5.56 6.86 -3.02
CA ILE A 121 -4.15 6.51 -2.83
C ILE A 121 -4.08 5.10 -2.25
N ALA A 122 -3.28 4.23 -2.85
CA ALA A 122 -2.90 2.96 -2.24
C ALA A 122 -1.73 3.18 -1.28
N PHE A 123 -1.91 2.77 -0.03
CA PHE A 123 -0.86 2.71 0.99
C PHE A 123 -0.47 1.28 1.26
N VAL A 124 0.82 1.03 1.53
CA VAL A 124 1.34 -0.29 1.93
C VAL A 124 2.28 -0.11 3.12
N ALA A 125 2.24 -1.02 4.07
CA ALA A 125 3.13 -0.98 5.22
C ALA A 125 4.60 -0.95 4.78
N SER A 126 5.41 -0.08 5.39
CA SER A 126 6.84 0.06 5.06
C SER A 126 7.62 -1.21 5.34
N ALA A 127 7.20 -1.97 6.35
CA ALA A 127 7.75 -3.25 6.74
C ALA A 127 6.64 -4.24 7.10
N PRO A 128 6.87 -5.54 7.02
CA PRO A 128 5.93 -6.55 7.46
C PRO A 128 5.58 -6.39 8.94
N ILE A 129 4.31 -6.57 9.27
CA ILE A 129 3.79 -6.40 10.62
C ILE A 129 4.11 -7.62 11.48
N ALA A 130 4.64 -7.37 12.67
CA ALA A 130 4.78 -8.42 13.68
C ALA A 130 3.41 -8.79 14.26
N VAL A 131 3.02 -10.05 14.13
CA VAL A 131 1.70 -10.55 14.54
C VAL A 131 1.71 -10.94 16.02
N ALA A 132 0.63 -10.65 16.74
CA ALA A 132 0.51 -11.03 18.15
C ALA A 132 0.38 -12.55 18.31
N LYS A 133 1.01 -13.11 19.36
CA LYS A 133 1.01 -14.56 19.63
C LYS A 133 -0.37 -15.19 19.79
N THR A 134 -1.35 -14.41 20.17
CA THR A 134 -2.73 -14.84 20.40
C THR A 134 -3.52 -15.07 19.12
N VAL A 135 -2.98 -14.65 17.97
CA VAL A 135 -3.64 -14.81 16.67
C VAL A 135 -3.54 -16.26 16.20
N THR A 136 -4.63 -16.78 15.64
CA THR A 136 -4.67 -18.11 15.02
C THR A 136 -3.65 -18.21 13.89
N GLY A 137 -2.92 -19.33 13.82
CA GLY A 137 -1.90 -19.55 12.79
C GLY A 137 -0.57 -18.87 13.06
N VAL A 138 -0.34 -18.33 14.25
CA VAL A 138 0.96 -17.88 14.72
C VAL A 138 1.68 -19.02 15.44
N ALA A 139 2.71 -19.57 14.82
CA ALA A 139 3.50 -20.66 15.41
C ALA A 139 4.79 -20.14 16.08
N ASN A 140 5.45 -19.16 15.45
CA ASN A 140 6.61 -18.47 15.98
C ASN A 140 6.25 -17.02 16.25
N ASP A 141 6.92 -16.38 17.18
CA ASP A 141 6.67 -14.98 17.50
C ASP A 141 6.69 -14.10 16.27
N SER A 142 5.58 -13.42 16.02
CA SER A 142 5.45 -12.40 14.96
C SER A 142 5.26 -12.89 13.53
N PHE A 143 5.22 -14.18 13.25
CA PHE A 143 4.97 -14.74 11.93
C PHE A 143 3.55 -15.31 11.83
N LEU A 144 2.97 -15.27 10.65
CA LEU A 144 1.60 -15.71 10.40
C LEU A 144 1.58 -16.75 9.27
N MET A 145 0.98 -17.90 9.52
CA MET A 145 0.62 -18.82 8.43
C MET A 145 -0.38 -18.13 7.49
N TRP A 146 -0.18 -18.24 6.18
CA TRP A 146 -1.16 -17.76 5.21
C TRP A 146 -2.47 -18.53 5.34
N ASN A 147 -2.39 -19.83 5.59
CA ASN A 147 -3.50 -20.67 5.95
C ASN A 147 -3.07 -21.65 7.07
N THR A 148 -4.00 -22.06 7.93
CA THR A 148 -3.73 -22.98 9.03
C THR A 148 -3.59 -24.43 8.59
N THR A 149 -4.03 -24.73 7.38
CA THR A 149 -3.83 -26.00 6.68
C THR A 149 -2.95 -25.75 5.45
N ASN A 150 -2.11 -26.75 5.07
CA ASN A 150 -1.20 -26.58 3.93
C ASN A 150 -1.95 -26.72 2.60
N THR A 151 -2.77 -25.72 2.30
CA THR A 151 -3.56 -25.64 1.07
C THR A 151 -3.71 -24.20 0.60
N ASN A 152 -3.73 -24.01 -0.71
CA ASN A 152 -4.07 -22.77 -1.39
C ASN A 152 -5.36 -22.92 -2.20
N GLN A 153 -6.24 -23.83 -1.78
CA GLN A 153 -7.51 -24.10 -2.44
C GLN A 153 -8.64 -23.26 -1.84
N GLY A 154 -9.60 -22.90 -2.68
CA GLY A 154 -10.91 -22.44 -2.24
C GLY A 154 -11.80 -23.59 -1.80
N THR A 155 -13.01 -23.26 -1.37
CA THR A 155 -14.08 -24.20 -1.00
C THR A 155 -15.27 -24.00 -1.92
N ALA A 156 -16.30 -24.82 -1.78
CA ALA A 156 -17.54 -24.66 -2.53
C ALA A 156 -18.20 -23.28 -2.24
N ASP A 157 -18.13 -22.84 -0.98
CA ASP A 157 -18.74 -21.58 -0.53
C ASP A 157 -17.85 -20.35 -0.81
N GLN A 158 -16.53 -20.53 -0.81
CA GLN A 158 -15.57 -19.47 -1.12
C GLN A 158 -14.49 -20.00 -2.06
N LYS A 159 -14.71 -19.80 -3.35
CA LYS A 159 -13.80 -20.33 -4.38
C LYS A 159 -12.47 -19.61 -4.48
N CYS A 160 -12.40 -18.36 -4.02
CA CYS A 160 -11.16 -17.57 -4.01
C CYS A 160 -10.32 -17.90 -2.77
N PRO A 161 -9.16 -18.56 -2.90
CA PRO A 161 -8.36 -19.02 -1.77
C PRO A 161 -8.00 -17.91 -0.79
N TYR A 162 -7.64 -16.74 -1.31
CA TYR A 162 -7.26 -15.59 -0.49
C TYR A 162 -8.36 -15.16 0.49
N LEU A 163 -9.62 -15.10 0.04
CA LEU A 163 -10.74 -14.69 0.89
C LEU A 163 -11.07 -15.68 2.01
N GLY A 164 -10.76 -16.95 1.80
CA GLY A 164 -10.89 -18.00 2.82
C GLY A 164 -9.64 -18.19 3.68
N SER A 165 -8.57 -17.42 3.46
CA SER A 165 -7.28 -17.62 4.12
C SER A 165 -7.25 -17.08 5.55
N ASN A 166 -6.33 -17.63 6.36
CA ASN A 166 -6.00 -17.09 7.68
C ASN A 166 -5.35 -15.69 7.58
N LEU A 167 -4.60 -15.43 6.50
CA LEU A 167 -4.07 -14.09 6.22
C LEU A 167 -5.20 -13.06 6.11
N LYS A 168 -6.26 -13.36 5.33
CA LYS A 168 -7.40 -12.46 5.16
C LYS A 168 -8.19 -12.27 6.46
N ALA A 169 -8.35 -13.32 7.25
CA ALA A 169 -8.97 -13.21 8.57
C ALA A 169 -8.19 -12.26 9.49
N TRP A 170 -6.86 -12.36 9.48
CA TRP A 170 -5.99 -11.44 10.21
C TRP A 170 -6.09 -9.99 9.71
N GLU A 171 -6.11 -9.77 8.40
CA GLU A 171 -6.25 -8.43 7.81
C GLU A 171 -7.57 -7.76 8.20
N THR A 172 -8.65 -8.53 8.23
CA THR A 172 -9.96 -8.06 8.70
C THR A 172 -9.91 -7.65 10.17
N ALA A 173 -9.22 -8.43 11.01
CA ALA A 173 -9.01 -8.07 12.42
C ALA A 173 -8.05 -6.87 12.58
N PHE A 174 -7.05 -6.74 11.70
CA PHE A 174 -6.10 -5.63 11.72
C PHE A 174 -6.75 -4.28 11.38
N GLU A 175 -7.81 -4.25 10.58
CA GLU A 175 -8.59 -3.03 10.32
C GLU A 175 -9.04 -2.37 11.64
N ALA A 176 -9.47 -3.15 12.63
CA ALA A 176 -9.88 -2.63 13.93
C ALA A 176 -8.71 -2.06 14.76
N CYS A 177 -7.46 -2.30 14.38
CA CYS A 177 -6.28 -1.67 15.00
C CYS A 177 -5.98 -0.29 14.43
N LEU A 178 -6.56 0.08 13.30
CA LEU A 178 -6.37 1.39 12.69
C LEU A 178 -7.24 2.44 13.38
N PRO A 179 -6.76 3.70 13.53
CA PRO A 179 -7.55 4.77 14.12
C PRO A 179 -8.87 5.02 13.37
N GLU A 180 -9.95 5.29 14.09
CA GLU A 180 -11.25 5.63 13.48
C GLU A 180 -11.14 6.80 12.49
N GLY A 181 -10.32 7.83 12.83
CA GLY A 181 -10.07 8.96 11.94
C GLY A 181 -9.47 8.57 10.60
N LEU A 182 -8.77 7.43 10.51
CA LEU A 182 -8.26 6.85 9.27
C LEU A 182 -9.32 5.95 8.61
N THR A 183 -9.91 5.02 9.36
CA THR A 183 -10.77 3.96 8.81
C THR A 183 -12.04 4.48 8.17
N LYS A 184 -12.54 5.65 8.60
CA LYS A 184 -13.70 6.31 7.98
C LYS A 184 -13.47 6.70 6.50
N TYR A 185 -12.21 6.80 6.07
CA TYR A 185 -11.84 7.16 4.70
C TYR A 185 -11.29 5.98 3.90
N LEU A 186 -11.28 4.79 4.47
CA LEU A 186 -10.88 3.58 3.75
C LEU A 186 -12.08 3.01 2.98
N LEU A 187 -11.83 2.63 1.74
CA LEU A 187 -12.81 1.92 0.93
C LEU A 187 -12.58 0.41 0.93
N THR A 188 -13.65 -0.33 0.72
CA THR A 188 -13.56 -1.73 0.32
C THR A 188 -12.98 -1.79 -1.09
N GLN A 189 -11.85 -2.46 -1.23
CA GLN A 189 -11.21 -2.64 -2.53
C GLN A 189 -11.86 -3.82 -3.26
N ARG A 190 -12.18 -3.61 -4.54
CA ARG A 190 -12.66 -4.65 -5.43
C ARG A 190 -11.59 -4.97 -6.47
N VAL A 191 -11.30 -6.24 -6.63
CA VAL A 191 -10.27 -6.74 -7.56
C VAL A 191 -10.71 -8.05 -8.21
N LEU A 192 -10.07 -8.41 -9.30
CA LEU A 192 -10.23 -9.70 -9.92
C LEU A 192 -9.36 -10.73 -9.18
N LEU A 193 -9.99 -11.74 -8.58
CA LEU A 193 -9.32 -12.81 -7.86
C LEU A 193 -9.42 -14.14 -8.59
N GLU A 194 -8.36 -14.90 -8.50
CA GLU A 194 -8.32 -16.27 -8.97
C GLU A 194 -9.17 -17.18 -8.11
N GLU A 195 -9.91 -18.07 -8.78
CA GLU A 195 -10.67 -19.14 -8.16
C GLU A 195 -9.90 -20.45 -8.30
N ARG A 196 -9.81 -21.18 -7.20
CA ARG A 196 -9.10 -22.46 -7.15
C ARG A 196 -9.89 -23.47 -6.36
N TYR A 197 -11.03 -23.88 -6.94
CA TYR A 197 -11.93 -24.88 -6.38
C TYR A 197 -12.35 -25.90 -7.41
N SER A 198 -12.30 -27.18 -7.02
CA SER A 198 -12.89 -28.28 -7.75
C SER A 198 -13.46 -29.32 -6.79
N ALA A 199 -14.65 -29.81 -7.09
CA ALA A 199 -15.27 -30.91 -6.32
C ALA A 199 -14.52 -32.24 -6.49
N SER A 200 -13.68 -32.36 -7.51
CA SER A 200 -12.94 -33.61 -7.83
C SER A 200 -11.55 -33.70 -7.22
N GLY A 201 -11.07 -32.61 -6.55
CA GLY A 201 -9.78 -32.62 -5.89
C GLY A 201 -9.04 -31.28 -5.98
N ALA A 202 -7.84 -31.24 -5.41
CA ALA A 202 -7.01 -30.04 -5.39
C ALA A 202 -6.49 -29.68 -6.79
N LEU A 203 -6.49 -28.39 -7.09
CA LEU A 203 -5.98 -27.82 -8.33
C LEU A 203 -4.54 -27.31 -8.13
N SER A 204 -3.69 -27.52 -9.11
CA SER A 204 -2.36 -26.92 -9.18
C SER A 204 -2.36 -25.51 -9.78
N ASP A 205 -3.45 -25.17 -10.48
CA ASP A 205 -3.65 -23.86 -11.11
C ASP A 205 -5.10 -23.39 -10.96
N SER A 206 -5.29 -22.08 -11.12
CA SER A 206 -6.63 -21.47 -11.10
C SER A 206 -7.37 -21.83 -12.38
N ASN A 207 -8.68 -22.09 -12.24
CA ASN A 207 -9.53 -22.50 -13.34
C ASN A 207 -10.55 -21.41 -13.75
N SER A 208 -10.71 -20.38 -12.95
CA SER A 208 -11.56 -19.23 -13.24
C SER A 208 -11.13 -18.02 -12.41
N TRP A 209 -11.76 -16.88 -12.68
CA TRP A 209 -11.51 -15.61 -12.02
C TRP A 209 -12.83 -14.89 -11.82
N SER A 210 -12.96 -14.18 -10.71
CA SER A 210 -14.16 -13.42 -10.40
C SER A 210 -13.82 -12.11 -9.70
N TRP A 211 -14.67 -11.11 -9.90
CA TRP A 211 -14.59 -9.85 -9.19
C TRP A 211 -15.04 -10.01 -7.74
N GLN A 212 -14.16 -9.66 -6.81
CA GLN A 212 -14.37 -9.86 -5.39
C GLN A 212 -14.01 -8.62 -4.60
N ASP A 213 -14.79 -8.35 -3.54
CA ASP A 213 -14.45 -7.36 -2.54
C ASP A 213 -13.44 -7.98 -1.57
N ILE A 214 -12.26 -7.37 -1.49
CA ILE A 214 -11.17 -7.84 -0.63
C ILE A 214 -11.08 -7.09 0.69
N GLY A 215 -12.08 -6.26 1.02
CA GLY A 215 -12.13 -5.46 2.24
C GLY A 215 -11.25 -4.20 2.17
N LYS A 216 -11.18 -3.51 3.29
CA LYS A 216 -10.43 -2.25 3.40
C LYS A 216 -8.94 -2.45 3.63
N VAL A 217 -8.55 -3.55 4.27
CA VAL A 217 -7.15 -3.95 4.49
C VAL A 217 -6.88 -5.23 3.71
N TRP A 218 -5.79 -5.24 2.96
CA TRP A 218 -5.43 -6.34 2.06
C TRP A 218 -3.91 -6.45 1.87
N SER A 219 -3.44 -7.62 1.46
CA SER A 219 -2.06 -7.82 1.01
C SER A 219 -1.95 -7.56 -0.50
N PRO A 220 -0.83 -6.96 -0.98
CA PRO A 220 -0.59 -6.78 -2.40
C PRO A 220 -0.58 -8.11 -3.18
N SER A 221 -0.96 -8.06 -4.47
CA SER A 221 -0.76 -9.17 -5.41
C SER A 221 0.68 -9.20 -5.92
N GLU A 222 1.07 -10.33 -6.49
CA GLU A 222 2.37 -10.44 -7.17
C GLU A 222 2.48 -9.44 -8.32
N MET A 223 1.38 -9.18 -9.02
CA MET A 223 1.31 -8.19 -10.09
C MET A 223 1.56 -6.78 -9.59
N GLU A 224 0.98 -6.41 -8.44
CA GLU A 224 1.17 -5.08 -7.82
C GLU A 224 2.60 -4.86 -7.33
N VAL A 225 3.31 -5.94 -6.98
CA VAL A 225 4.69 -5.86 -6.49
C VAL A 225 5.72 -5.96 -7.62
N TYR A 226 5.57 -6.90 -8.54
CA TYR A 226 6.60 -7.21 -9.54
C TYR A 226 6.24 -6.78 -10.96
N GLY A 227 5.00 -6.38 -11.22
CA GLY A 227 4.53 -5.98 -12.54
C GLY A 227 4.24 -7.14 -13.49
N CYS A 228 4.40 -8.37 -13.00
CA CYS A 228 4.10 -9.60 -13.73
C CYS A 228 3.87 -10.75 -12.76
N PRO A 229 3.10 -11.78 -13.11
CA PRO A 229 3.08 -13.03 -12.37
C PRO A 229 4.40 -13.77 -12.60
N VAL A 230 5.16 -14.00 -11.53
CA VAL A 230 6.43 -14.75 -11.53
C VAL A 230 6.15 -16.21 -11.17
N TRP A 231 5.52 -16.42 -10.02
CA TRP A 231 5.11 -17.72 -9.48
C TRP A 231 3.60 -17.92 -9.49
N GLY A 232 2.84 -16.84 -9.48
CA GLY A 232 1.38 -16.88 -9.49
C GLY A 232 0.80 -17.37 -10.82
N THR A 233 -0.50 -17.64 -10.80
CA THR A 233 -1.23 -18.05 -11.99
C THR A 233 -1.18 -16.97 -13.05
N LYS A 234 -0.75 -17.35 -14.26
CA LYS A 234 -0.63 -16.43 -15.40
C LYS A 234 -1.99 -16.15 -16.02
N GLY A 235 -2.09 -14.97 -16.61
CA GLY A 235 -3.08 -14.65 -17.62
C GLY A 235 -4.02 -13.52 -17.28
N TYR A 236 -4.76 -13.52 -16.21
CA TYR A 236 -5.95 -12.70 -16.13
C TYR A 236 -5.79 -11.36 -15.42
N SER A 237 -4.95 -11.27 -14.41
CA SER A 237 -4.70 -10.02 -13.68
C SER A 237 -3.93 -8.98 -14.48
N VAL A 238 -3.22 -9.41 -15.51
CA VAL A 238 -2.51 -8.51 -16.42
C VAL A 238 -3.52 -7.66 -17.20
N GLY A 239 -3.52 -6.35 -16.95
CA GLY A 239 -4.44 -5.40 -17.57
C GLY A 239 -5.56 -4.92 -16.62
N PHE A 240 -5.74 -5.55 -15.46
CA PHE A 240 -6.65 -5.11 -14.41
C PHE A 240 -5.90 -4.61 -13.17
N ASP A 241 -4.77 -5.24 -12.84
CA ASP A 241 -3.83 -4.77 -11.82
C ASP A 241 -2.66 -4.03 -12.47
N CYS A 242 -2.06 -3.08 -11.77
CA CYS A 242 -0.81 -2.43 -12.17
C CYS A 242 0.27 -2.65 -11.12
N GLN A 243 1.54 -2.64 -11.53
CA GLN A 243 2.63 -2.56 -10.56
C GLN A 243 2.54 -1.23 -9.81
N PHE A 244 2.55 -1.28 -8.48
CA PHE A 244 2.65 -0.06 -7.70
C PHE A 244 4.02 0.59 -7.90
N ASP A 245 4.03 1.90 -8.13
CA ASP A 245 5.26 2.64 -8.40
C ASP A 245 6.28 2.50 -7.27
N LEU A 246 5.82 2.35 -6.02
CA LEU A 246 6.66 2.08 -4.86
C LEU A 246 7.58 0.88 -5.08
N PHE A 247 7.06 -0.19 -5.66
CA PHE A 247 7.79 -1.45 -5.82
C PHE A 247 8.67 -1.52 -7.07
N ARG A 248 8.70 -0.48 -7.88
CA ARG A 248 9.71 -0.35 -8.95
C ARG A 248 11.11 -0.19 -8.37
N ASP A 249 11.20 0.39 -7.16
CA ASP A 249 12.46 0.39 -6.40
C ASP A 249 12.58 -0.91 -5.58
N THR A 250 13.68 -1.62 -5.80
CA THR A 250 14.00 -2.87 -5.09
C THR A 250 14.13 -2.67 -3.58
N ALA A 251 14.56 -1.49 -3.12
CA ALA A 251 14.69 -1.18 -1.70
C ALA A 251 13.35 -1.33 -0.96
N HIS A 252 12.24 -0.98 -1.58
CA HIS A 252 10.92 -1.14 -0.99
C HIS A 252 10.43 -2.58 -0.96
N ARG A 253 10.91 -3.44 -1.84
CA ARG A 253 10.65 -4.89 -1.79
C ARG A 253 11.44 -5.56 -0.68
N LEU A 254 12.67 -5.13 -0.43
CA LEU A 254 13.52 -5.54 0.69
C LEU A 254 12.96 -5.17 2.07
N ASN A 255 12.10 -4.15 2.14
CA ASN A 255 11.39 -3.63 3.32
C ASN A 255 12.25 -3.31 4.57
N GLY A 256 13.57 -3.24 4.45
CA GLY A 256 14.49 -2.87 5.53
C GLY A 256 14.66 -3.91 6.64
N THR A 257 13.72 -4.81 6.83
CA THR A 257 13.75 -5.83 7.89
C THR A 257 14.29 -7.18 7.43
N ARG A 258 14.44 -7.35 6.13
CA ARG A 258 14.82 -8.63 5.50
C ARG A 258 13.97 -9.80 5.98
N CYS A 259 12.66 -9.58 6.05
CA CYS A 259 11.69 -10.58 6.43
C CYS A 259 10.84 -10.94 5.22
N ASP A 260 10.60 -12.21 5.00
CA ASP A 260 9.65 -12.68 4.00
C ASP A 260 8.24 -12.19 4.33
N TRP A 261 7.45 -11.88 3.32
CA TRP A 261 6.13 -11.32 3.51
C TRP A 261 5.12 -11.83 2.48
N TRP A 262 3.91 -12.15 2.97
CA TRP A 262 2.85 -12.73 2.18
C TRP A 262 2.28 -11.78 1.13
N LEU A 263 1.97 -12.37 -0.02
CA LEU A 263 1.12 -11.78 -1.06
C LEU A 263 -0.26 -12.46 -1.03
N ARG A 264 -1.25 -11.82 -1.70
CA ARG A 264 -2.56 -12.45 -1.85
C ARG A 264 -2.62 -13.50 -2.97
N SER A 265 -1.64 -13.49 -3.88
CA SER A 265 -1.55 -14.42 -5.02
C SER A 265 -1.14 -15.82 -4.56
N VAL A 266 -1.70 -16.85 -5.19
CA VAL A 266 -1.30 -18.25 -4.96
C VAL A 266 -0.40 -18.76 -6.07
N ALA A 267 0.50 -19.70 -5.74
CA ALA A 267 1.50 -20.16 -6.69
C ALA A 267 0.91 -21.12 -7.72
N SER A 268 1.23 -20.91 -9.00
CA SER A 268 0.96 -21.84 -10.10
C SER A 268 1.80 -23.12 -9.95
N GLY A 269 1.26 -24.24 -10.40
CA GLY A 269 1.93 -25.54 -10.32
C GLY A 269 1.98 -26.16 -8.91
N SER A 270 1.30 -25.57 -7.92
CA SER A 270 1.29 -26.05 -6.54
C SER A 270 -0.11 -25.98 -5.93
N ALA A 271 -0.53 -27.03 -5.23
CA ALA A 271 -1.79 -27.07 -4.50
C ALA A 271 -1.72 -26.48 -3.08
N SER A 272 -0.54 -26.01 -2.66
CA SER A 272 -0.31 -25.47 -1.31
C SER A 272 0.63 -24.26 -1.28
N GLY A 273 1.25 -23.91 -2.39
CA GLY A 273 2.17 -22.77 -2.48
C GLY A 273 1.44 -21.44 -2.55
N VAL A 274 1.97 -20.43 -1.86
CA VAL A 274 1.47 -19.06 -1.85
C VAL A 274 2.61 -18.11 -2.17
N CYS A 275 2.38 -17.14 -3.04
CA CYS A 275 3.39 -16.15 -3.41
C CYS A 275 3.79 -15.28 -2.23
N CYS A 276 5.07 -14.94 -2.15
CA CYS A 276 5.63 -14.06 -1.15
C CYS A 276 6.75 -13.19 -1.74
N GLY A 277 7.00 -12.05 -1.11
CA GLY A 277 8.26 -11.33 -1.28
C GLY A 277 9.29 -11.91 -0.34
N ASN A 278 10.44 -12.32 -0.88
CA ASN A 278 11.51 -12.88 -0.10
C ASN A 278 12.30 -11.80 0.66
N ASN A 279 13.08 -12.21 1.64
CA ASN A 279 13.93 -11.38 2.50
C ASN A 279 15.00 -10.57 1.76
N ASP A 280 15.29 -10.91 0.52
CA ASP A 280 16.17 -10.17 -0.40
C ASP A 280 15.42 -9.40 -1.51
N GLY A 281 14.08 -9.31 -1.40
CA GLY A 281 13.23 -8.55 -2.32
C GLY A 281 12.82 -9.29 -3.59
N ASN A 282 13.24 -10.52 -3.78
CA ASN A 282 12.87 -11.35 -4.93
C ASN A 282 11.44 -11.90 -4.78
N ALA A 283 10.79 -12.18 -5.91
CA ALA A 283 9.57 -12.96 -5.92
C ALA A 283 9.87 -14.42 -5.54
N ASN A 284 9.08 -14.95 -4.62
CA ASN A 284 9.17 -16.34 -4.17
C ASN A 284 7.76 -16.88 -3.87
N TYR A 285 7.67 -18.15 -3.55
CA TYR A 285 6.49 -18.78 -2.99
C TYR A 285 6.89 -19.75 -1.88
N ASP A 286 5.97 -19.98 -0.95
CA ASP A 286 6.20 -20.89 0.16
C ASP A 286 4.90 -21.64 0.50
N SER A 287 5.01 -22.69 1.34
CA SER A 287 3.87 -23.42 1.84
C SER A 287 2.91 -22.50 2.59
N ALA A 288 1.61 -22.67 2.41
CA ALA A 288 0.57 -21.87 3.09
C ALA A 288 0.70 -21.90 4.62
N THR A 289 1.30 -22.94 5.19
CA THR A 289 1.56 -23.11 6.64
C THR A 289 2.95 -22.68 7.06
N ASN A 290 3.71 -22.00 6.21
CA ASN A 290 5.05 -21.51 6.58
C ASN A 290 4.95 -20.55 7.78
N VAL A 291 5.87 -20.69 8.73
CA VAL A 291 5.92 -19.99 10.02
C VAL A 291 7.06 -18.97 10.11
N TRP A 292 7.60 -18.57 8.97
CA TRP A 292 8.70 -17.60 8.87
C TRP A 292 8.33 -16.38 8.00
N VAL A 293 7.06 -16.23 7.63
CA VAL A 293 6.55 -15.17 6.75
C VAL A 293 5.59 -14.27 7.53
N ARG A 294 5.63 -12.97 7.29
CA ARG A 294 4.77 -11.98 7.94
C ARG A 294 3.76 -11.38 6.98
N PRO A 295 2.62 -10.87 7.46
CA PRO A 295 1.74 -10.05 6.65
C PRO A 295 2.36 -8.66 6.40
N ARG A 296 2.12 -8.11 5.22
CA ARG A 296 2.49 -6.73 4.85
C ARG A 296 1.27 -6.04 4.24
N PRO A 297 0.36 -5.56 5.09
CA PRO A 297 -0.92 -5.05 4.63
C PRO A 297 -0.80 -3.70 3.92
N GLY A 298 -1.77 -3.45 3.07
CA GLY A 298 -2.07 -2.15 2.49
C GLY A 298 -3.54 -1.81 2.64
N PHE A 299 -3.89 -0.58 2.28
CA PHE A 299 -5.26 -0.09 2.24
C PHE A 299 -5.44 1.00 1.19
N PRO A 300 -6.60 1.10 0.55
CA PRO A 300 -6.94 2.21 -0.32
C PRO A 300 -7.50 3.35 0.53
N TYR A 301 -6.98 4.54 0.34
CA TYR A 301 -7.43 5.76 0.99
C TYR A 301 -8.14 6.64 -0.01
N CYS A 302 -9.40 6.91 0.20
CA CYS A 302 -10.26 7.49 -0.81
C CYS A 302 -11.07 8.69 -0.37
N GLN A 303 -11.82 9.18 -1.34
CA GLN A 303 -12.99 10.01 -1.14
C GLN A 303 -14.12 9.14 -0.56
N THR A 304 -14.75 9.58 0.53
CA THR A 304 -16.05 9.02 0.95
C THR A 304 -17.11 9.43 -0.07
N GLU A 305 -18.02 8.54 -0.35
CA GLU A 305 -19.21 8.80 -1.17
C GLU A 305 -20.01 9.98 -0.61
#